data_048e9ddfc1452079bef97401fe564ea4
#
_entry.id   048e9ddfc1452079bef97401fe564ea4
#
_cell.length_a   1.000
_cell.length_b   1.000
_cell.length_c   1.000
_cell.angle_alpha   90.00
_cell.angle_beta   90.00
_cell.angle_gamma   90.00
#
_symmetry.space_group_name_H-M   'P 1'
#
loop_
_entity.id
_entity.type
_entity.pdbx_description
1 polymer ?
#
loop_
_entity_poly.entity_id
_entity_poly.type
_entity_poly.pdbx_seq_one_letter_code
_entity_poly.pdbx_strand_id
1 'polypeptide(L)'
;NENLTLFQQGKCGMWIDATVAASFVTDPNNSTVADRVGFALAPDTGLGKRANWLWSWALAIPSSSDAPDAAKAFLTWATGKDYLALVAETEGWANVPPGTRTSLYENPDYLAAAPFAQMTLDAINSADPNAPTVDPVPYTGVQFVAIPEFQGIGTSAGQEFSAALAGQKTAEEALAAVQALVTQEMTAAGYIQ
;
A
#
# COMPACT_ATOMS: atom_id res chain seq x y z
N ASN A 1 -9.22 7.05 -8.40
CA ASN A 1 -8.28 7.55 -7.39
C ASN A 1 -7.90 8.99 -7.71
N GLU A 2 -8.44 9.96 -6.94
CA GLU A 2 -8.29 11.39 -7.20
C GLU A 2 -6.83 11.84 -7.11
N ASN A 3 -6.08 11.35 -6.13
CA ASN A 3 -4.66 11.68 -5.93
C ASN A 3 -3.80 11.24 -7.13
N LEU A 4 -4.03 10.04 -7.64
CA LEU A 4 -3.37 9.54 -8.85
C LEU A 4 -3.62 10.48 -10.03
N THR A 5 -4.88 10.86 -10.26
CA THR A 5 -5.25 11.76 -11.35
C THR A 5 -4.59 13.13 -11.24
N LEU A 6 -4.54 13.71 -10.04
CA LEU A 6 -3.87 14.99 -9.79
C LEU A 6 -2.37 14.91 -10.08
N PHE A 7 -1.71 13.82 -9.68
CA PHE A 7 -0.29 13.63 -9.94
C PHE A 7 -0.02 13.41 -11.44
N GLN A 8 -0.79 12.56 -12.12
CA GLN A 8 -0.69 12.34 -13.57
C GLN A 8 -0.89 13.63 -14.38
N GLN A 9 -1.70 14.56 -13.87
CA GLN A 9 -1.90 15.88 -14.48
C GLN A 9 -0.82 16.91 -14.14
N GLY A 10 0.21 16.53 -13.37
CA GLY A 10 1.29 17.42 -12.96
C GLY A 10 0.87 18.51 -11.95
N LYS A 11 -0.23 18.30 -11.24
CA LYS A 11 -0.74 19.26 -10.23
C LYS A 11 -0.13 19.06 -8.84
N CYS A 12 0.62 17.98 -8.65
CA CYS A 12 1.31 17.67 -7.41
C CYS A 12 2.80 17.51 -7.67
N GLY A 13 3.66 18.13 -6.85
CA GLY A 13 5.10 17.97 -6.94
C GLY A 13 5.63 16.70 -6.30
N MET A 14 4.83 16.06 -5.43
CA MET A 14 5.16 14.83 -4.72
C MET A 14 3.88 14.02 -4.45
N TRP A 15 3.99 12.71 -4.49
CA TRP A 15 2.92 11.81 -4.10
C TRP A 15 3.52 10.59 -3.37
N ILE A 16 2.89 10.20 -2.27
CA ILE A 16 3.27 9.04 -1.47
C ILE A 16 2.15 8.02 -1.56
N ASP A 17 2.44 6.86 -2.13
CA ASP A 17 1.49 5.77 -2.29
C ASP A 17 2.23 4.43 -2.47
N ALA A 18 1.49 3.36 -2.68
CA ALA A 18 2.03 2.03 -2.93
C ALA A 18 2.80 1.95 -4.26
N THR A 19 3.84 1.12 -4.28
CA THR A 19 4.71 0.92 -5.46
C THR A 19 3.96 0.44 -6.71
N VAL A 20 2.80 -0.21 -6.56
CA VAL A 20 1.92 -0.57 -7.69
C VAL A 20 1.47 0.65 -8.51
N ALA A 21 1.43 1.83 -7.90
CA ALA A 21 1.06 3.06 -8.59
C ALA A 21 2.09 3.52 -9.63
N ALA A 22 3.31 3.00 -9.59
CA ALA A 22 4.40 3.41 -10.47
C ALA A 22 4.09 3.20 -11.95
N SER A 23 3.48 2.08 -12.33
CA SER A 23 3.08 1.81 -13.72
C SER A 23 2.06 2.83 -14.25
N PHE A 24 1.13 3.27 -13.41
CA PHE A 24 0.12 4.25 -13.82
C PHE A 24 0.70 5.64 -14.03
N VAL A 25 1.68 6.06 -13.24
CA VAL A 25 2.27 7.40 -13.38
C VAL A 25 3.33 7.47 -14.48
N THR A 26 3.88 6.34 -14.89
CA THR A 26 4.84 6.24 -16.00
C THR A 26 4.18 5.87 -17.35
N ASP A 27 2.87 5.65 -17.39
CA ASP A 27 2.15 5.41 -18.63
C ASP A 27 1.98 6.72 -19.44
N PRO A 28 2.63 6.87 -20.62
CA PRO A 28 2.57 8.09 -21.40
C PRO A 28 1.17 8.36 -22.01
N ASN A 29 0.29 7.37 -22.05
CA ASN A 29 -1.07 7.54 -22.54
C ASN A 29 -1.99 8.22 -21.52
N ASN A 30 -1.66 8.09 -20.23
CA ASN A 30 -2.51 8.55 -19.13
C ASN A 30 -1.83 9.57 -18.21
N SER A 31 -0.51 9.77 -18.33
CA SER A 31 0.26 10.67 -17.47
C SER A 31 1.01 11.74 -18.27
N THR A 32 0.75 12.99 -17.99
CA THR A 32 1.46 14.12 -18.60
C THR A 32 2.86 14.32 -18.02
N VAL A 33 3.22 13.58 -17.00
CA VAL A 33 4.50 13.62 -16.30
C VAL A 33 5.28 12.30 -16.41
N ALA A 34 4.86 11.38 -17.25
CA ALA A 34 5.42 10.02 -17.35
C ALA A 34 6.95 10.00 -17.53
N ASP A 35 7.50 10.95 -18.29
CA ASP A 35 8.94 11.10 -18.58
C ASP A 35 9.72 11.87 -17.49
N ARG A 36 9.05 12.35 -16.45
CA ARG A 36 9.59 13.26 -15.41
C ARG A 36 9.41 12.73 -13.99
N VAL A 37 8.93 11.51 -13.84
CA VAL A 37 8.71 10.90 -12.52
C VAL A 37 10.02 10.29 -12.02
N GLY A 38 10.41 10.66 -10.79
CA GLY A 38 11.45 9.99 -10.02
C GLY A 38 10.84 9.17 -8.88
N PHE A 39 11.50 8.10 -8.48
CA PHE A 39 11.05 7.22 -7.41
C PHE A 39 12.05 7.25 -6.26
N ALA A 40 11.55 7.24 -5.03
CA ALA A 40 12.37 7.18 -3.82
C ALA A 40 11.67 6.34 -2.75
N LEU A 41 12.46 5.72 -1.89
CA LEU A 41 11.96 5.08 -0.67
C LEU A 41 11.38 6.13 0.29
N ALA A 42 10.45 5.71 1.15
CA ALA A 42 9.92 6.56 2.21
C ALA A 42 11.07 7.18 3.04
N PRO A 43 10.94 8.44 3.49
CA PRO A 43 11.96 9.10 4.33
C PRO A 43 12.20 8.32 5.61
N ASP A 44 13.45 8.31 6.10
CA ASP A 44 13.81 7.69 7.38
C ASP A 44 13.97 8.68 8.52
N THR A 45 13.97 9.96 8.21
CA THR A 45 14.09 11.08 9.19
C THR A 45 15.34 11.01 10.09
N GLY A 46 16.33 10.17 9.77
CA GLY A 46 17.53 9.94 10.58
C GLY A 46 17.35 8.99 11.77
N LEU A 47 16.18 8.35 11.89
CA LEU A 47 15.89 7.38 12.95
C LEU A 47 16.38 5.96 12.62
N GLY A 48 16.98 5.76 11.44
CA GLY A 48 17.46 4.45 10.99
C GLY A 48 16.35 3.48 10.61
N LYS A 49 15.11 3.95 10.56
CA LYS A 49 13.95 3.17 10.20
C LYS A 49 13.00 4.00 9.31
N ARG A 50 12.54 3.39 8.24
CA ARG A 50 11.60 4.03 7.31
C ARG A 50 10.16 3.69 7.67
N ALA A 51 9.25 4.62 7.40
CA ALA A 51 7.81 4.39 7.51
C ALA A 51 7.33 3.56 6.30
N ASN A 52 7.72 2.30 6.25
CA ASN A 52 7.29 1.37 5.21
C ASN A 52 6.00 0.66 5.63
N TRP A 53 5.08 0.59 4.70
CA TRP A 53 3.84 -0.16 4.85
C TRP A 53 3.81 -1.28 3.83
N LEU A 54 4.08 -2.51 4.25
CA LEU A 54 4.02 -3.67 3.39
C LEU A 54 2.57 -4.13 3.25
N TRP A 55 1.95 -3.78 2.13
CA TRP A 55 0.62 -4.25 1.76
C TRP A 55 0.71 -5.52 0.93
N SER A 56 -0.14 -6.49 1.22
CA SER A 56 -0.29 -7.72 0.44
C SER A 56 -1.76 -8.08 0.28
N TRP A 57 -2.19 -8.26 -0.94
CA TRP A 57 -3.49 -8.84 -1.24
C TRP A 57 -3.40 -10.36 -1.23
N ALA A 58 -4.48 -11.01 -0.82
CA ALA A 58 -4.59 -12.47 -0.81
C ALA A 58 -5.86 -12.90 -1.57
N LEU A 59 -5.75 -13.99 -2.29
CA LEU A 59 -6.89 -14.69 -2.85
C LEU A 59 -7.29 -15.83 -1.90
N ALA A 60 -8.58 -16.02 -1.69
CA ALA A 60 -9.10 -17.07 -0.80
C ALA A 60 -10.22 -17.86 -1.50
N ILE A 61 -10.36 -19.11 -1.10
CA ILE A 61 -11.48 -19.98 -1.53
C ILE A 61 -12.43 -20.09 -0.34
N PRO A 62 -13.68 -19.59 -0.46
CA PRO A 62 -14.67 -19.75 0.59
C PRO A 62 -14.95 -21.24 0.87
N SER A 63 -15.16 -21.60 2.14
CA SER A 63 -15.50 -22.97 2.52
C SER A 63 -16.82 -23.48 1.90
N SER A 64 -17.68 -22.55 1.48
CA SER A 64 -18.95 -22.82 0.81
C SER A 64 -18.82 -22.93 -0.71
N SER A 65 -17.61 -22.95 -1.28
CA SER A 65 -17.42 -23.07 -2.73
C SER A 65 -17.88 -24.43 -3.24
N ASP A 66 -18.70 -24.44 -4.29
CA ASP A 66 -19.13 -25.65 -4.97
C ASP A 66 -18.08 -26.25 -5.93
N ALA A 67 -17.00 -25.50 -6.22
CA ALA A 67 -15.93 -25.91 -7.13
C ALA A 67 -14.52 -25.59 -6.57
N PRO A 68 -14.15 -26.13 -5.39
CA PRO A 68 -12.88 -25.76 -4.73
C PRO A 68 -11.65 -26.15 -5.54
N ASP A 69 -11.67 -27.26 -6.29
CA ASP A 69 -10.53 -27.69 -7.10
C ASP A 69 -10.31 -26.77 -8.31
N ALA A 70 -11.36 -26.33 -8.98
CA ALA A 70 -11.28 -25.36 -10.07
C ALA A 70 -10.79 -23.99 -9.54
N ALA A 71 -11.30 -23.55 -8.40
CA ALA A 71 -10.84 -22.33 -7.75
C ALA A 71 -9.34 -22.42 -7.40
N LYS A 72 -8.91 -23.56 -6.82
CA LYS A 72 -7.48 -23.79 -6.51
C LYS A 72 -6.60 -23.76 -7.76
N ALA A 73 -7.03 -24.37 -8.85
CA ALA A 73 -6.30 -24.35 -10.13
C ALA A 73 -6.17 -22.91 -10.64
N PHE A 74 -7.26 -22.12 -10.60
CA PHE A 74 -7.26 -20.72 -10.98
C PHE A 74 -6.31 -19.89 -10.10
N LEU A 75 -6.39 -20.02 -8.78
CA LEU A 75 -5.52 -19.29 -7.86
C LEU A 75 -4.04 -19.60 -8.12
N THR A 76 -3.72 -20.88 -8.33
CA THR A 76 -2.34 -21.32 -8.59
C THR A 76 -1.82 -20.68 -9.87
N TRP A 77 -2.61 -20.63 -10.93
CA TRP A 77 -2.26 -19.97 -12.17
C TRP A 77 -2.18 -18.44 -12.01
N ALA A 78 -3.20 -17.82 -11.41
CA ALA A 78 -3.30 -16.35 -11.26
C ALA A 78 -2.19 -15.74 -10.38
N THR A 79 -1.56 -16.55 -9.53
CA THR A 79 -0.37 -16.15 -8.75
C THR A 79 0.93 -16.75 -9.29
N GLY A 80 0.86 -17.42 -10.44
CA GLY A 80 1.95 -18.12 -11.09
C GLY A 80 2.79 -17.26 -12.04
N LYS A 81 3.88 -17.85 -12.54
CA LYS A 81 4.73 -17.21 -13.56
C LYS A 81 4.01 -17.07 -14.90
N ASP A 82 3.14 -18.01 -15.23
CA ASP A 82 2.39 -18.01 -16.49
C ASP A 82 1.45 -16.81 -16.60
N TYR A 83 0.84 -16.41 -15.47
CA TYR A 83 0.02 -15.19 -15.41
C TYR A 83 0.88 -13.94 -15.64
N LEU A 84 2.06 -13.85 -15.01
CA LEU A 84 2.97 -12.72 -15.22
C LEU A 84 3.42 -12.63 -16.67
N ALA A 85 3.71 -13.78 -17.31
CA ALA A 85 4.07 -13.84 -18.72
C ALA A 85 2.92 -13.38 -19.63
N LEU A 86 1.70 -13.80 -19.33
CA LEU A 86 0.50 -13.36 -20.08
C LEU A 86 0.31 -11.85 -19.98
N VAL A 87 0.43 -11.26 -18.77
CA VAL A 87 0.32 -9.80 -18.60
C VAL A 87 1.43 -9.09 -19.36
N ALA A 88 2.67 -9.60 -19.33
CA ALA A 88 3.78 -9.02 -20.08
C ALA A 88 3.52 -9.02 -21.58
N GLU A 89 2.94 -10.11 -22.12
CA GLU A 89 2.60 -10.25 -23.53
C GLU A 89 1.45 -9.33 -23.96
N THR A 90 0.42 -9.21 -23.14
CA THR A 90 -0.82 -8.50 -23.51
C THR A 90 -0.79 -7.01 -23.15
N GLU A 91 -0.19 -6.64 -22.01
CA GLU A 91 -0.21 -5.28 -21.47
C GLU A 91 1.20 -4.64 -21.40
N GLY A 92 2.24 -5.42 -21.67
CA GLY A 92 3.63 -4.98 -21.57
C GLY A 92 4.24 -5.16 -20.17
N TRP A 93 5.56 -5.25 -20.12
CA TRP A 93 6.33 -5.54 -18.90
C TRP A 93 6.13 -4.51 -17.78
N ALA A 94 5.95 -3.23 -18.10
CA ALA A 94 5.74 -2.18 -17.10
C ALA A 94 4.43 -2.38 -16.29
N ASN A 95 3.46 -3.11 -16.85
CA ASN A 95 2.17 -3.39 -16.24
C ASN A 95 2.11 -4.74 -15.51
N VAL A 96 3.19 -5.52 -15.55
CA VAL A 96 3.27 -6.75 -14.74
C VAL A 96 3.22 -6.38 -13.27
N PRO A 97 2.27 -6.96 -12.48
CA PRO A 97 2.12 -6.61 -11.08
C PRO A 97 3.41 -6.82 -10.29
N PRO A 98 3.91 -5.80 -9.57
CA PRO A 98 5.05 -5.95 -8.68
C PRO A 98 4.64 -6.82 -7.50
N GLY A 99 4.97 -8.09 -7.57
CA GLY A 99 4.57 -9.07 -6.56
C GLY A 99 5.74 -9.56 -5.72
N THR A 100 5.51 -10.66 -5.03
CA THR A 100 6.47 -11.29 -4.11
C THR A 100 7.38 -12.33 -4.80
N ARG A 101 7.32 -12.44 -6.14
CA ARG A 101 8.17 -13.39 -6.89
C ARG A 101 9.50 -12.74 -7.24
N THR A 102 10.57 -13.20 -6.61
CA THR A 102 11.95 -12.73 -6.88
C THR A 102 12.34 -12.86 -8.35
N SER A 103 11.88 -13.92 -9.04
CA SER A 103 12.15 -14.14 -10.46
C SER A 103 11.66 -13.03 -11.39
N LEU A 104 10.69 -12.21 -10.97
CA LEU A 104 10.29 -11.04 -11.74
C LEU A 104 11.39 -9.98 -11.74
N TYR A 105 12.02 -9.75 -10.59
CA TYR A 105 13.09 -8.77 -10.40
C TYR A 105 14.44 -9.22 -10.96
N GLU A 106 14.54 -10.46 -11.44
CA GLU A 106 15.68 -11.02 -12.15
C GLU A 106 15.47 -10.99 -13.69
N ASN A 107 14.25 -10.65 -14.14
CA ASN A 107 13.90 -10.64 -15.55
C ASN A 107 14.41 -9.34 -16.21
N PRO A 108 15.28 -9.42 -17.24
CA PRO A 108 15.87 -8.24 -17.88
C PRO A 108 14.85 -7.36 -18.59
N ASP A 109 13.80 -7.94 -19.17
CA ASP A 109 12.76 -7.18 -19.87
C ASP A 109 11.90 -6.38 -18.88
N TYR A 110 11.59 -6.99 -17.72
CA TYR A 110 10.91 -6.27 -16.64
C TYR A 110 11.76 -5.12 -16.08
N LEU A 111 13.03 -5.38 -15.80
CA LEU A 111 13.95 -4.36 -15.30
C LEU A 111 14.13 -3.20 -16.29
N ALA A 112 14.16 -3.49 -17.59
CA ALA A 112 14.26 -2.46 -18.63
C ALA A 112 12.98 -1.61 -18.73
N ALA A 113 11.81 -2.22 -18.55
CA ALA A 113 10.50 -1.54 -18.67
C ALA A 113 10.05 -0.84 -17.38
N ALA A 114 10.54 -1.29 -16.22
CA ALA A 114 10.10 -0.84 -14.90
C ALA A 114 11.27 -0.21 -14.11
N PRO A 115 11.61 1.07 -14.32
CA PRO A 115 12.73 1.73 -13.63
C PRO A 115 12.56 1.78 -12.10
N PHE A 116 11.36 1.52 -11.60
CA PHE A 116 11.03 1.41 -10.18
C PHE A 116 11.23 0.01 -9.59
N ALA A 117 11.55 -1.01 -10.39
CA ALA A 117 11.59 -2.41 -9.95
C ALA A 117 12.54 -2.64 -8.78
N GLN A 118 13.78 -2.17 -8.86
CA GLN A 118 14.76 -2.36 -7.79
C GLN A 118 14.31 -1.67 -6.49
N MET A 119 13.82 -0.44 -6.58
CA MET A 119 13.30 0.28 -5.41
C MET A 119 12.10 -0.45 -4.78
N THR A 120 11.23 -1.05 -5.60
CA THR A 120 10.11 -1.88 -5.11
C THR A 120 10.61 -3.09 -4.34
N LEU A 121 11.60 -3.82 -4.88
CA LEU A 121 12.20 -4.97 -4.20
C LEU A 121 12.87 -4.55 -2.88
N ASP A 122 13.61 -3.44 -2.89
CA ASP A 122 14.26 -2.90 -1.69
C ASP A 122 13.24 -2.51 -0.62
N ALA A 123 12.12 -1.89 -1.03
CA ALA A 123 11.03 -1.54 -0.13
C ALA A 123 10.39 -2.79 0.51
N ILE A 124 10.12 -3.83 -0.28
CA ILE A 124 9.59 -5.11 0.22
C ILE A 124 10.55 -5.74 1.22
N ASN A 125 11.84 -5.83 0.89
CA ASN A 125 12.84 -6.48 1.71
C ASN A 125 13.19 -5.69 2.98
N SER A 126 12.97 -4.38 3.00
CA SER A 126 13.21 -3.52 4.16
C SER A 126 12.09 -3.52 5.19
N ALA A 127 10.91 -4.06 4.86
CA ALA A 127 9.80 -4.13 5.78
C ALA A 127 10.02 -5.26 6.81
N ASP A 128 9.94 -4.90 8.09
CA ASP A 128 10.04 -5.85 9.20
C ASP A 128 8.80 -5.77 10.10
N PRO A 129 7.81 -6.65 9.89
CA PRO A 129 6.61 -6.66 10.72
C PRO A 129 6.86 -7.07 12.17
N ASN A 130 8.01 -7.69 12.50
CA ASN A 130 8.36 -8.05 13.87
C ASN A 130 9.00 -6.89 14.64
N ALA A 131 9.46 -5.87 13.92
CA ALA A 131 9.97 -4.63 14.50
C ALA A 131 9.35 -3.43 13.77
N PRO A 132 8.02 -3.20 13.88
CA PRO A 132 7.28 -2.24 13.05
C PRO A 132 7.53 -0.78 13.40
N THR A 133 8.06 -0.51 14.60
CA THR A 133 8.30 0.84 15.12
C THR A 133 9.76 1.04 15.53
N VAL A 134 10.19 2.29 15.77
CA VAL A 134 11.53 2.60 16.26
C VAL A 134 11.74 1.97 17.64
N ASP A 135 10.82 2.20 18.55
CA ASP A 135 10.82 1.58 19.87
C ASP A 135 10.16 0.19 19.84
N PRO A 136 10.63 -0.76 20.66
CA PRO A 136 9.99 -2.07 20.77
C PRO A 136 8.52 -1.98 21.18
N VAL A 137 7.66 -2.78 20.54
CA VAL A 137 6.24 -2.88 20.84
C VAL A 137 5.83 -4.33 21.04
N PRO A 138 4.79 -4.61 21.84
CA PRO A 138 4.37 -5.98 22.16
C PRO A 138 3.48 -6.63 21.07
N TYR A 139 3.50 -6.10 19.84
CA TYR A 139 2.68 -6.60 18.73
C TYR A 139 3.48 -6.68 17.44
N THR A 140 3.06 -7.58 16.56
CA THR A 140 3.55 -7.66 15.19
C THR A 140 2.87 -6.59 14.34
N GLY A 141 3.60 -5.95 13.44
CA GLY A 141 3.06 -5.00 12.48
C GLY A 141 2.04 -5.65 11.55
N VAL A 142 0.95 -4.96 11.31
CA VAL A 142 -0.15 -5.40 10.45
C VAL A 142 -0.50 -4.32 9.42
N GLN A 143 -1.15 -4.71 8.34
CA GLN A 143 -1.59 -3.78 7.29
C GLN A 143 -2.67 -2.82 7.80
N PHE A 144 -3.56 -3.32 8.64
CA PHE A 144 -4.64 -2.57 9.31
C PHE A 144 -5.10 -3.33 10.54
N VAL A 145 -5.78 -2.65 11.45
CA VAL A 145 -6.34 -3.28 12.64
C VAL A 145 -7.66 -3.98 12.27
N ALA A 146 -7.67 -5.32 12.35
CA ALA A 146 -8.81 -6.16 11.92
C ALA A 146 -9.88 -6.27 13.02
N ILE A 147 -10.48 -5.15 13.41
CA ILE A 147 -11.61 -5.07 14.34
C ILE A 147 -12.80 -4.40 13.66
N PRO A 148 -14.04 -4.69 14.07
CA PRO A 148 -15.25 -4.09 13.49
C PRO A 148 -15.26 -2.57 13.54
N GLU A 149 -14.74 -1.98 14.60
CA GLU A 149 -14.73 -0.53 14.88
C GLU A 149 -13.73 0.25 14.02
N PHE A 150 -12.72 -0.42 13.44
CA PHE A 150 -11.59 0.24 12.78
C PHE A 150 -12.02 1.21 11.68
N GLN A 151 -13.01 0.85 10.87
CA GLN A 151 -13.46 1.68 9.76
C GLN A 151 -14.20 2.94 10.24
N GLY A 152 -15.01 2.82 11.30
CA GLY A 152 -15.67 3.95 11.95
C GLY A 152 -14.68 4.91 12.60
N ILE A 153 -13.72 4.36 13.33
CA ILE A 153 -12.59 5.11 13.92
C ILE A 153 -11.83 5.86 12.85
N GLY A 154 -11.45 5.18 11.76
CA GLY A 154 -10.70 5.77 10.66
C GLY A 154 -11.43 6.93 9.98
N THR A 155 -12.74 6.80 9.76
CA THR A 155 -13.57 7.86 9.19
C THR A 155 -13.61 9.09 10.09
N SER A 156 -13.85 8.91 11.37
CA SER A 156 -13.90 10.00 12.34
C SER A 156 -12.54 10.68 12.52
N ALA A 157 -11.47 9.89 12.60
CA ALA A 157 -10.10 10.41 12.63
C ALA A 157 -9.78 11.26 11.39
N GLY A 158 -10.17 10.79 10.19
CA GLY A 158 -9.99 11.52 8.94
C GLY A 158 -10.72 12.87 8.93
N GLN A 159 -11.91 12.94 9.52
CA GLN A 159 -12.65 14.21 9.67
C GLN A 159 -11.93 15.19 10.60
N GLU A 160 -11.41 14.72 11.73
CA GLU A 160 -10.65 15.53 12.67
C GLU A 160 -9.35 16.08 12.05
N PHE A 161 -8.61 15.23 11.33
CA PHE A 161 -7.39 15.66 10.61
C PHE A 161 -7.71 16.64 9.47
N SER A 162 -8.81 16.42 8.75
CA SER A 162 -9.25 17.35 7.71
C SER A 162 -9.61 18.72 8.29
N ALA A 163 -10.26 18.76 9.45
CA ALA A 163 -10.58 20.01 10.14
C ALA A 163 -9.31 20.75 10.60
N ALA A 164 -8.30 20.03 11.08
CA ALA A 164 -7.01 20.63 11.43
C ALA A 164 -6.28 21.20 10.18
N LEU A 165 -6.24 20.45 9.09
CA LEU A 165 -5.64 20.91 7.83
C LEU A 165 -6.37 22.11 7.25
N ALA A 166 -7.68 22.23 7.46
CA ALA A 166 -8.49 23.38 7.07
C ALA A 166 -8.35 24.59 8.04
N GLY A 167 -7.55 24.49 9.09
CA GLY A 167 -7.35 25.56 10.07
C GLY A 167 -8.54 25.79 11.02
N GLN A 168 -9.47 24.81 11.11
CA GLN A 168 -10.65 24.90 11.99
C GLN A 168 -10.34 24.54 13.44
N LYS A 169 -9.25 23.80 13.66
CA LYS A 169 -8.70 23.42 14.98
C LYS A 169 -7.19 23.20 14.88
N THR A 170 -6.53 23.11 16.02
CA THR A 170 -5.10 22.77 16.05
C THR A 170 -4.88 21.26 15.84
N ALA A 171 -3.65 20.86 15.55
CA ALA A 171 -3.28 19.45 15.44
C ALA A 171 -3.46 18.74 16.80
N GLU A 172 -3.12 19.41 17.90
CA GLU A 172 -3.27 18.90 19.27
C GLU A 172 -4.74 18.65 19.61
N GLU A 173 -5.64 19.57 19.26
CA GLU A 173 -7.08 19.42 19.46
C GLU A 173 -7.65 18.26 18.64
N ALA A 174 -7.22 18.11 17.38
CA ALA A 174 -7.62 16.99 16.52
C ALA A 174 -7.15 15.64 17.08
N LEU A 175 -5.88 15.55 17.49
CA LEU A 175 -5.31 14.32 18.07
C LEU A 175 -6.00 13.97 19.41
N ALA A 176 -6.28 14.94 20.26
CA ALA A 176 -7.01 14.72 21.51
C ALA A 176 -8.44 14.21 21.27
N ALA A 177 -9.14 14.76 20.28
CA ALA A 177 -10.47 14.31 19.90
C ALA A 177 -10.46 12.88 19.38
N VAL A 178 -9.51 12.53 18.50
CA VAL A 178 -9.34 11.16 18.00
C VAL A 178 -9.00 10.20 19.14
N GLN A 179 -8.10 10.57 20.05
CA GLN A 179 -7.74 9.72 21.19
C GLN A 179 -8.95 9.46 22.09
N ALA A 180 -9.77 10.47 22.37
CA ALA A 180 -10.99 10.32 23.17
C ALA A 180 -11.99 9.38 22.49
N LEU A 181 -12.22 9.55 21.18
CA LEU A 181 -13.08 8.68 20.39
C LEU A 181 -12.60 7.22 20.43
N VAL A 182 -11.32 6.99 20.13
CA VAL A 182 -10.74 5.64 20.14
C VAL A 182 -10.90 5.00 21.52
N THR A 183 -10.61 5.73 22.59
CA THR A 183 -10.78 5.22 23.95
C THR A 183 -12.23 4.83 24.21
N GLN A 184 -13.19 5.65 23.80
CA GLN A 184 -14.61 5.35 23.96
C GLN A 184 -15.02 4.09 23.19
N GLU A 185 -14.67 3.98 21.90
CA GLU A 185 -15.01 2.84 21.05
C GLU A 185 -14.38 1.54 21.58
N MET A 186 -13.10 1.59 21.94
CA MET A 186 -12.38 0.43 22.45
C MET A 186 -12.88 -0.03 23.81
N THR A 187 -13.34 0.91 24.67
CA THR A 187 -13.99 0.59 25.95
C THR A 187 -15.36 -0.03 25.72
N ALA A 188 -16.18 0.56 24.83
CA ALA A 188 -17.51 0.05 24.49
C ALA A 188 -17.46 -1.36 23.89
N ALA A 189 -16.44 -1.65 23.10
CA ALA A 189 -16.18 -2.97 22.51
C ALA A 189 -15.53 -3.97 23.49
N GLY A 190 -15.13 -3.53 24.69
CA GLY A 190 -14.54 -4.39 25.72
C GLY A 190 -13.07 -4.74 25.53
N TYR A 191 -12.34 -4.03 24.66
CA TYR A 191 -10.91 -4.24 24.46
C TYR A 191 -10.04 -3.63 25.56
N ILE A 192 -10.51 -2.55 26.15
CA ILE A 192 -9.86 -1.86 27.29
C ILE A 192 -10.86 -1.64 28.42
N GLN A 193 -10.34 -1.55 29.66
CA GLN A 193 -11.10 -1.31 30.87
C GLN A 193 -10.94 0.14 31.34
#